data_c01f3c6c8753c54da44f2057e6c861e3
#
_entry.id   c01f3c6c8753c54da44f2057e6c861e3
#
_cell.length_a   1.000
_cell.length_b   1.000
_cell.length_c   1.000
_cell.angle_alpha   90.00
_cell.angle_beta   90.00
_cell.angle_gamma   90.00
#
_symmetry.space_group_name_H-M   'P 1'
#
loop_
_entity.id
_entity.type
_entity.pdbx_description
1 polymer ?
#
loop_
_entity_poly.entity_id
_entity_poly.type
_entity_poly.pdbx_seq_one_letter_code
_entity_poly.pdbx_strand_id
1 'polypeptide(L)'
;MIGSAQKLLMARAGVSVAAGGGGDITFVSGTGRASILGTTTLDLPSGLQPNDLVIVATMGDSDIPLVPTGYTTGQVGSDSSVGYMWSYKIMGDPVDTQATGLYSSGSMTHMAIAFRGDSGSAPLVAPFPAINVISNGMPDGPSVSASTDNMVVTLGYLDDSVIQSFVSEPTGYTFAAASSGSNSSVMSAYLKITSDGSYDPGPFTNHTTTQPSVGVTFVIY
;
A
#
# COMPACT_ATOMS: atom_id res chain seq x y z
N MET A 1 -40.50 -10.13 0.21
CA MET A 1 -40.17 -8.71 0.26
C MET A 1 -38.67 -8.61 -0.07
N ILE A 2 -38.36 -8.13 -1.25
CA ILE A 2 -37.02 -8.14 -1.83
C ILE A 2 -36.39 -6.80 -1.46
N GLY A 3 -35.34 -6.85 -0.60
CA GLY A 3 -34.55 -5.67 -0.26
C GLY A 3 -33.60 -5.33 -1.41
N SER A 4 -33.84 -4.20 -2.04
CA SER A 4 -32.98 -3.65 -3.09
C SER A 4 -31.65 -3.19 -2.49
N ALA A 5 -30.55 -3.83 -2.86
CA ALA A 5 -29.22 -3.34 -2.63
C ALA A 5 -29.02 -2.03 -3.43
N GLN A 6 -28.97 -0.91 -2.75
CA GLN A 6 -28.56 0.36 -3.37
C GLN A 6 -27.05 0.30 -3.66
N LYS A 7 -26.71 0.09 -4.92
CA LYS A 7 -25.37 0.40 -5.43
C LYS A 7 -25.15 1.90 -5.29
N LEU A 8 -24.34 2.30 -4.32
CA LEU A 8 -23.86 3.67 -4.20
C LEU A 8 -22.84 3.92 -5.32
N LEU A 9 -23.29 4.46 -6.42
CA LEU A 9 -22.46 4.92 -7.52
C LEU A 9 -21.80 6.23 -7.06
N MET A 10 -20.61 6.17 -6.47
CA MET A 10 -19.84 7.39 -6.23
C MET A 10 -19.34 7.94 -7.56
N ALA A 11 -19.91 9.04 -7.99
CA ALA A 11 -19.42 9.79 -9.13
C ALA A 11 -18.00 10.28 -8.83
N ARG A 12 -17.05 9.82 -9.62
CA ARG A 12 -15.64 10.22 -9.58
C ARG A 12 -15.54 11.69 -9.98
N ALA A 13 -15.39 12.58 -9.01
CA ALA A 13 -14.83 13.89 -9.26
C ALA A 13 -13.32 13.69 -9.50
N GLY A 14 -12.87 13.89 -10.73
CA GLY A 14 -11.44 13.91 -11.04
C GLY A 14 -10.79 15.05 -10.26
N VAL A 15 -10.09 14.72 -9.18
CA VAL A 15 -9.22 15.68 -8.48
C VAL A 15 -7.98 15.82 -9.34
N SER A 16 -7.86 16.93 -10.05
CA SER A 16 -6.61 17.36 -10.65
C SER A 16 -5.67 17.76 -9.51
N VAL A 17 -4.69 16.94 -9.21
CA VAL A 17 -3.58 17.33 -8.33
C VAL A 17 -2.76 18.32 -9.13
N ALA A 18 -2.66 19.57 -8.64
CA ALA A 18 -1.78 20.57 -9.24
C ALA A 18 -0.34 19.98 -9.27
N ALA A 19 0.33 20.14 -10.43
CA ALA A 19 1.73 19.79 -10.57
C ALA A 19 2.57 20.63 -9.59
N GLY A 20 2.77 20.11 -8.39
CA GLY A 20 3.88 20.55 -7.54
C GLY A 20 5.14 20.11 -8.27
N GLY A 21 6.16 20.97 -8.39
CA GLY A 21 7.42 20.66 -9.04
C GLY A 21 8.06 19.45 -8.36
N GLY A 22 7.69 18.26 -8.79
CA GLY A 22 8.18 16.99 -8.32
C GLY A 22 9.56 16.78 -8.89
N GLY A 23 10.54 16.72 -8.03
CA GLY A 23 11.83 16.15 -8.35
C GLY A 23 11.72 14.66 -8.65
N ASP A 24 12.78 14.07 -9.17
CA ASP A 24 12.84 12.64 -9.50
C ASP A 24 12.65 11.78 -8.23
N ILE A 25 11.56 10.99 -8.17
CA ILE A 25 11.29 10.08 -7.07
C ILE A 25 11.92 8.73 -7.37
N THR A 26 12.68 8.20 -6.42
CA THR A 26 13.33 6.89 -6.52
C THR A 26 12.85 5.95 -5.41
N PHE A 27 12.71 4.67 -5.74
CA PHE A 27 12.50 3.62 -4.75
C PHE A 27 13.81 3.34 -4.00
N VAL A 28 13.78 3.34 -2.67
CA VAL A 28 14.95 3.07 -1.82
C VAL A 28 15.07 1.58 -1.54
N SER A 29 14.11 1.01 -0.85
CA SER A 29 14.04 -0.43 -0.54
C SER A 29 12.70 -0.78 0.12
N GLY A 30 12.47 -2.08 0.29
CA GLY A 30 11.29 -2.61 0.99
C GLY A 30 11.66 -3.72 1.96
N THR A 31 10.81 -3.92 2.96
CA THR A 31 10.90 -4.99 3.96
C THR A 31 9.51 -5.53 4.27
N GLY A 32 9.45 -6.76 4.76
CA GLY A 32 8.18 -7.36 5.19
C GLY A 32 8.38 -8.28 6.38
N ARG A 33 7.34 -8.41 7.18
CA ARG A 33 7.32 -9.29 8.35
C ARG A 33 5.94 -9.91 8.55
N ALA A 34 5.89 -11.23 8.63
CA ALA A 34 4.74 -11.91 9.20
C ALA A 34 4.79 -11.77 10.72
N SER A 35 3.67 -11.42 11.33
CA SER A 35 3.54 -11.31 12.76
C SER A 35 2.64 -12.43 13.29
N ILE A 36 3.09 -13.08 14.35
CA ILE A 36 2.25 -13.93 15.20
C ILE A 36 1.93 -13.09 16.43
N LEU A 37 0.68 -13.10 16.88
CA LEU A 37 0.16 -12.46 18.11
C LEU A 37 1.15 -11.59 18.92
N GLY A 38 0.89 -10.30 19.02
CA GLY A 38 1.59 -9.40 19.93
C GLY A 38 2.84 -8.71 19.40
N THR A 39 3.20 -8.83 18.12
CA THR A 39 4.32 -8.04 17.57
C THR A 39 3.90 -6.58 17.42
N THR A 40 4.63 -5.68 18.09
CA THR A 40 4.32 -4.25 18.10
C THR A 40 5.29 -3.43 17.25
N THR A 41 6.23 -4.08 16.56
CA THR A 41 7.28 -3.42 15.76
C THR A 41 7.50 -4.07 14.40
N LEU A 42 7.83 -3.25 13.41
CA LEU A 42 8.30 -3.64 12.09
C LEU A 42 9.64 -2.95 11.83
N ASP A 43 10.68 -3.72 11.50
CA ASP A 43 11.95 -3.15 11.05
C ASP A 43 11.73 -2.40 9.74
N LEU A 44 12.22 -1.17 9.66
CA LEU A 44 12.10 -0.35 8.47
C LEU A 44 13.13 -0.72 7.41
N PRO A 45 12.90 -0.37 6.13
CA PRO A 45 13.86 -0.61 5.07
C PRO A 45 15.25 -0.05 5.39
N SER A 46 16.29 -0.72 4.95
CA SER A 46 17.67 -0.24 5.08
C SER A 46 17.97 0.94 4.15
N GLY A 47 18.95 1.75 4.50
CA GLY A 47 19.41 2.86 3.66
C GLY A 47 18.54 4.13 3.74
N LEU A 48 17.64 4.20 4.71
CA LEU A 48 16.82 5.40 4.95
C LEU A 48 17.70 6.62 5.27
N GLN A 49 17.24 7.78 4.81
CA GLN A 49 17.81 9.10 5.09
C GLN A 49 16.71 10.06 5.57
N PRO A 50 17.07 11.20 6.19
CA PRO A 50 16.12 12.26 6.45
C PRO A 50 15.39 12.68 5.16
N ASN A 51 14.11 12.98 5.27
CA ASN A 51 13.17 13.30 4.19
C ASN A 51 12.74 12.12 3.30
N ASP A 52 13.20 10.90 3.54
CA ASP A 52 12.58 9.74 2.86
C ASP A 52 11.12 9.58 3.29
N LEU A 53 10.25 9.25 2.35
CA LEU A 53 8.88 8.84 2.60
C LEU A 53 8.86 7.33 2.88
N VAL A 54 8.42 6.93 4.04
CA VAL A 54 8.18 5.54 4.39
C VAL A 54 6.67 5.27 4.43
N ILE A 55 6.24 4.24 3.74
CA ILE A 55 4.87 3.73 3.73
C ILE A 55 4.87 2.39 4.45
N VAL A 56 3.97 2.25 5.42
CA VAL A 56 3.70 1.00 6.14
C VAL A 56 2.33 0.50 5.74
N ALA A 57 2.26 -0.75 5.30
CA ALA A 57 1.02 -1.44 4.98
C ALA A 57 0.87 -2.68 5.87
N THR A 58 -0.32 -2.90 6.39
CA THR A 58 -0.63 -4.02 7.28
C THR A 58 -1.95 -4.67 6.87
N MET A 59 -1.96 -5.99 6.80
CA MET A 59 -3.14 -6.81 6.63
C MET A 59 -3.37 -7.62 7.90
N GLY A 60 -4.62 -7.62 8.40
CA GLY A 60 -5.10 -8.45 9.49
C GLY A 60 -6.18 -9.41 9.01
N ASP A 61 -6.13 -10.64 9.49
CA ASP A 61 -7.20 -11.62 9.30
C ASP A 61 -8.37 -11.23 10.22
N SER A 62 -9.42 -10.65 9.64
CA SER A 62 -10.64 -10.15 10.30
C SER A 62 -10.46 -8.99 11.30
N ASP A 63 -9.22 -8.64 11.66
CA ASP A 63 -8.90 -7.56 12.60
C ASP A 63 -8.47 -6.29 11.86
N ILE A 64 -8.95 -5.14 12.33
CA ILE A 64 -8.54 -3.85 11.80
C ILE A 64 -7.16 -3.48 12.36
N PRO A 65 -6.12 -3.34 11.51
CA PRO A 65 -4.79 -2.98 11.97
C PRO A 65 -4.72 -1.56 12.56
N LEU A 66 -3.85 -1.36 13.56
CA LEU A 66 -3.57 -0.04 14.11
C LEU A 66 -2.50 0.68 13.29
N VAL A 67 -2.64 2.00 13.20
CA VAL A 67 -1.65 2.88 12.59
C VAL A 67 -0.43 2.98 13.50
N PRO A 68 0.81 2.82 12.98
CA PRO A 68 2.02 2.97 13.77
C PRO A 68 2.14 4.35 14.43
N THR A 69 2.76 4.39 15.59
CA THR A 69 2.97 5.65 16.33
C THR A 69 3.75 6.66 15.49
N GLY A 70 3.22 7.87 15.35
CA GLY A 70 3.85 8.97 14.62
C GLY A 70 3.70 8.90 13.10
N TYR A 71 2.88 7.97 12.58
CA TYR A 71 2.53 7.90 11.16
C TYR A 71 1.21 8.62 10.87
N THR A 72 1.12 9.18 9.68
CA THR A 72 -0.13 9.73 9.14
C THR A 72 -0.92 8.60 8.52
N THR A 73 -2.21 8.51 8.85
CA THR A 73 -3.11 7.52 8.27
C THR A 73 -3.35 7.82 6.80
N GLY A 74 -3.00 6.89 5.92
CA GLY A 74 -3.44 6.91 4.53
C GLY A 74 -4.86 6.36 4.42
N GLN A 75 -5.06 5.13 4.92
CA GLN A 75 -6.37 4.52 5.06
C GLN A 75 -6.36 3.34 6.02
N VAL A 76 -7.50 3.14 6.69
CA VAL A 76 -7.81 1.99 7.54
C VAL A 76 -9.21 1.51 7.22
N GLY A 77 -9.39 0.21 7.11
CA GLY A 77 -10.71 -0.37 6.85
C GLY A 77 -10.74 -1.87 7.07
N SER A 78 -11.93 -2.42 6.89
CA SER A 78 -12.15 -3.85 6.81
C SER A 78 -13.25 -4.16 5.82
N ASP A 79 -13.11 -5.28 5.13
CA ASP A 79 -14.16 -5.87 4.31
C ASP A 79 -14.11 -7.37 4.45
N SER A 80 -15.26 -7.96 4.83
CA SER A 80 -15.38 -9.39 5.10
C SER A 80 -14.33 -9.87 6.11
N SER A 81 -13.31 -10.61 5.67
CA SER A 81 -12.19 -11.10 6.47
C SER A 81 -10.90 -10.30 6.32
N VAL A 82 -10.87 -9.29 5.44
CA VAL A 82 -9.68 -8.47 5.18
C VAL A 82 -9.72 -7.20 6.01
N GLY A 83 -8.98 -7.16 7.11
CA GLY A 83 -8.62 -5.91 7.77
C GLY A 83 -7.37 -5.32 7.10
N TYR A 84 -7.41 -4.06 6.70
CA TYR A 84 -6.29 -3.43 6.01
C TYR A 84 -5.99 -2.04 6.54
N MET A 85 -4.72 -1.69 6.50
CA MET A 85 -4.21 -0.35 6.84
C MET A 85 -3.01 -0.03 5.98
N TRP A 86 -2.94 1.21 5.52
CA TRP A 86 -1.68 1.81 5.15
C TRP A 86 -1.53 3.20 5.78
N SER A 87 -0.31 3.55 6.04
CA SER A 87 0.06 4.81 6.66
C SER A 87 1.43 5.24 6.17
N TYR A 88 1.80 6.49 6.37
CA TYR A 88 3.06 7.01 5.90
C TYR A 88 3.70 8.00 6.88
N LYS A 89 5.02 8.13 6.77
CA LYS A 89 5.81 9.09 7.56
C LYS A 89 6.97 9.60 6.72
N ILE A 90 7.24 10.90 6.80
CA ILE A 90 8.50 11.48 6.34
C ILE A 90 9.53 11.28 7.44
N MET A 91 10.67 10.70 7.11
CA MET A 91 11.73 10.43 8.08
C MET A 91 12.38 11.72 8.55
N GLY A 92 12.54 11.81 9.87
CA GLY A 92 13.27 12.89 10.54
C GLY A 92 14.79 12.65 10.60
N ASP A 93 15.47 13.46 11.38
CA ASP A 93 16.89 13.28 11.77
C ASP A 93 16.97 13.22 13.30
N PRO A 94 17.35 12.08 13.91
CA PRO A 94 17.72 10.80 13.26
C PRO A 94 16.53 10.09 12.61
N VAL A 95 16.81 9.23 11.61
CA VAL A 95 15.80 8.38 11.00
C VAL A 95 15.38 7.27 11.96
N ASP A 96 14.10 6.88 11.86
CA ASP A 96 13.62 5.71 12.60
C ASP A 96 14.17 4.42 11.98
N THR A 97 14.44 3.44 12.80
CA THR A 97 14.82 2.09 12.36
C THR A 97 13.65 1.10 12.46
N GLN A 98 12.59 1.46 13.17
CA GLN A 98 11.41 0.63 13.37
C GLN A 98 10.13 1.47 13.37
N ALA A 99 9.06 0.91 12.80
CA ALA A 99 7.70 1.36 13.05
C ALA A 99 7.15 0.64 14.29
N THR A 100 6.62 1.40 15.26
CA THR A 100 6.13 0.90 16.55
C THR A 100 4.63 1.11 16.71
N GLY A 101 4.00 0.39 17.63
CA GLY A 101 2.56 0.50 17.87
C GLY A 101 1.69 -0.30 16.89
N LEU A 102 2.30 -1.16 16.08
CA LEU A 102 1.62 -2.13 15.22
C LEU A 102 1.08 -3.27 16.08
N TYR A 103 -0.08 -3.08 16.68
CA TYR A 103 -0.71 -4.09 17.53
C TYR A 103 -1.90 -4.74 16.85
N SER A 104 -2.05 -6.04 17.07
CA SER A 104 -3.28 -6.77 16.83
C SER A 104 -3.51 -7.89 17.82
N SER A 105 -4.77 -8.24 17.97
CA SER A 105 -5.22 -9.43 18.69
C SER A 105 -5.09 -10.72 17.87
N GLY A 106 -4.85 -10.60 16.55
CA GLY A 106 -4.83 -11.71 15.59
C GLY A 106 -3.53 -11.86 14.81
N SER A 107 -3.54 -12.73 13.81
CA SER A 107 -2.45 -12.88 12.85
C SER A 107 -2.40 -11.67 11.93
N MET A 108 -1.26 -11.02 11.82
CA MET A 108 -1.06 -9.88 10.93
C MET A 108 0.19 -10.03 10.08
N THR A 109 0.14 -9.37 8.95
CA THR A 109 1.28 -9.27 8.04
C THR A 109 1.57 -7.81 7.78
N HIS A 110 2.83 -7.43 7.94
CA HIS A 110 3.30 -6.06 7.81
C HIS A 110 4.31 -5.95 6.67
N MET A 111 4.33 -4.79 6.04
CA MET A 111 5.29 -4.43 5.01
C MET A 111 5.63 -2.95 5.14
N ALA A 112 6.87 -2.57 4.87
CA ALA A 112 7.27 -1.19 4.68
C ALA A 112 8.04 -1.03 3.37
N ILE A 113 7.79 0.08 2.68
CA ILE A 113 8.50 0.50 1.47
C ILE A 113 8.91 1.95 1.61
N ALA A 114 10.02 2.33 0.98
CA ALA A 114 10.56 3.67 1.11
C ALA A 114 10.87 4.29 -0.25
N PHE A 115 10.61 5.59 -0.34
CA PHE A 115 10.85 6.43 -1.51
C PHE A 115 11.63 7.67 -1.13
N ARG A 116 12.47 8.15 -2.03
CA ARG A 116 13.30 9.36 -1.88
C ARG A 116 13.02 10.32 -3.02
N GLY A 117 12.79 11.59 -2.70
CA GLY A 117 12.82 12.67 -3.68
C GLY A 117 14.25 13.04 -4.04
N ASP A 118 14.45 13.57 -5.23
CA ASP A 118 15.71 14.18 -5.59
C ASP A 118 15.93 15.47 -4.78
N SER A 119 17.15 15.97 -4.76
CA SER A 119 17.50 17.23 -4.08
C SER A 119 17.14 17.34 -2.58
N GLY A 120 16.83 16.23 -1.91
CA GLY A 120 16.52 16.20 -0.47
C GLY A 120 15.13 16.70 -0.09
N SER A 121 14.25 16.92 -1.06
CA SER A 121 12.83 17.20 -0.80
C SER A 121 12.09 15.91 -0.45
N ALA A 122 11.19 15.99 0.53
CA ALA A 122 10.36 14.85 0.89
C ALA A 122 9.28 14.61 -0.17
N PRO A 123 9.12 13.37 -0.69
CA PRO A 123 7.99 13.03 -1.53
C PRO A 123 6.67 13.19 -0.75
N LEU A 124 5.62 13.63 -1.42
CA LEU A 124 4.30 13.81 -0.83
C LEU A 124 3.32 12.77 -1.37
N VAL A 125 2.39 12.34 -0.52
CA VAL A 125 1.33 11.40 -0.90
C VAL A 125 0.08 12.16 -1.30
N ALA A 126 -0.53 11.80 -2.43
CA ALA A 126 -1.80 12.37 -2.85
C ALA A 126 -2.91 12.05 -1.81
N PRO A 127 -3.79 13.00 -1.49
CA PRO A 127 -4.69 12.90 -0.34
C PRO A 127 -5.83 11.87 -0.49
N PHE A 128 -6.07 11.34 -1.68
CA PHE A 128 -7.19 10.45 -1.94
C PHE A 128 -6.75 9.17 -2.65
N PRO A 129 -6.45 8.09 -1.91
CA PRO A 129 -6.20 6.78 -2.51
C PRO A 129 -7.46 6.24 -3.17
N ALA A 130 -7.28 5.53 -4.28
CA ALA A 130 -8.35 4.74 -4.88
C ALA A 130 -8.33 3.32 -4.29
N ILE A 131 -9.50 2.72 -4.04
CA ILE A 131 -9.65 1.42 -3.40
C ILE A 131 -10.60 0.56 -4.19
N ASN A 132 -10.24 -0.71 -4.33
CA ASN A 132 -11.09 -1.75 -4.90
C ASN A 132 -11.15 -2.94 -3.95
N VAL A 133 -12.36 -3.41 -3.67
CA VAL A 133 -12.63 -4.56 -2.83
C VAL A 133 -13.10 -5.69 -3.72
N ILE A 134 -12.47 -6.84 -3.61
CA ILE A 134 -12.70 -8.02 -4.45
C ILE A 134 -13.11 -9.18 -3.55
N SER A 135 -14.29 -9.72 -3.79
CA SER A 135 -14.82 -10.82 -2.97
C SER A 135 -14.06 -12.13 -3.18
N ASN A 136 -13.54 -12.36 -4.38
CA ASN A 136 -12.81 -13.57 -4.74
C ASN A 136 -11.77 -13.22 -5.80
N GLY A 137 -10.49 -13.29 -5.47
CA GLY A 137 -9.42 -13.08 -6.44
C GLY A 137 -8.25 -12.28 -5.92
N MET A 138 -7.25 -12.11 -6.76
CA MET A 138 -6.05 -11.34 -6.45
C MET A 138 -6.36 -9.85 -6.30
N PRO A 139 -5.62 -9.15 -5.44
CA PRO A 139 -5.76 -7.70 -5.29
C PRO A 139 -5.56 -6.97 -6.61
N ASP A 140 -6.50 -6.10 -6.93
CA ASP A 140 -6.52 -5.29 -8.14
C ASP A 140 -6.72 -3.83 -7.75
N GLY A 141 -5.68 -3.04 -7.87
CA GLY A 141 -5.71 -1.62 -7.51
C GLY A 141 -6.46 -0.81 -8.58
N PRO A 142 -7.37 0.10 -8.19
CA PRO A 142 -8.09 0.89 -9.18
C PRO A 142 -7.17 1.90 -9.88
N SER A 143 -7.59 2.35 -11.06
CA SER A 143 -6.88 3.35 -11.85
C SER A 143 -6.80 4.71 -11.15
N VAL A 144 -5.68 5.41 -11.31
CA VAL A 144 -5.45 6.77 -10.83
C VAL A 144 -4.91 7.66 -11.95
N SER A 145 -5.12 8.98 -11.84
CA SER A 145 -4.47 9.95 -12.72
C SER A 145 -3.15 10.39 -12.10
N ALA A 146 -2.10 10.41 -12.89
CA ALA A 146 -0.77 10.87 -12.47
C ALA A 146 -0.11 11.70 -13.56
N SER A 147 0.78 12.60 -13.16
CA SER A 147 1.58 13.44 -14.04
C SER A 147 3.00 12.89 -14.17
N THR A 148 3.72 13.33 -15.18
CA THR A 148 5.14 13.05 -15.38
C THR A 148 5.93 13.30 -14.10
N ASP A 149 6.94 12.47 -13.83
CA ASP A 149 7.80 12.44 -12.65
C ASP A 149 7.15 11.97 -11.35
N ASN A 150 5.83 11.76 -11.32
CA ASN A 150 5.16 11.13 -10.20
C ASN A 150 5.48 9.62 -10.14
N MET A 151 5.17 9.02 -8.99
CA MET A 151 5.20 7.57 -8.79
C MET A 151 3.79 7.07 -8.46
N VAL A 152 3.30 6.10 -9.22
CA VAL A 152 2.08 5.36 -8.86
C VAL A 152 2.48 4.15 -8.02
N VAL A 153 1.88 4.02 -6.86
CA VAL A 153 2.09 2.87 -5.96
C VAL A 153 0.78 2.11 -5.82
N THR A 154 0.86 0.79 -5.96
CA THR A 154 -0.27 -0.11 -5.68
C THR A 154 0.07 -1.05 -4.52
N LEU A 155 -0.88 -1.21 -3.61
CA LEU A 155 -0.83 -2.14 -2.48
C LEU A 155 -1.90 -3.19 -2.67
N GLY A 156 -1.55 -4.44 -2.38
CA GLY A 156 -2.48 -5.57 -2.35
C GLY A 156 -2.56 -6.17 -0.95
N TYR A 157 -3.77 -6.43 -0.50
CA TYR A 157 -4.09 -7.13 0.76
C TYR A 157 -4.91 -8.36 0.41
N LEU A 158 -4.51 -9.52 0.89
CA LEU A 158 -5.14 -10.79 0.52
C LEU A 158 -5.32 -11.67 1.75
N ASP A 159 -6.56 -12.14 1.96
CA ASP A 159 -6.89 -13.14 2.98
C ASP A 159 -6.48 -14.55 2.51
N ASP A 160 -5.18 -14.73 2.38
CA ASP A 160 -4.55 -16.00 2.00
C ASP A 160 -3.06 -15.97 2.37
N SER A 161 -2.49 -17.13 2.62
CA SER A 161 -1.05 -17.31 2.82
C SER A 161 -0.35 -17.51 1.49
N VAL A 162 0.02 -16.42 0.83
CA VAL A 162 0.76 -16.47 -0.43
C VAL A 162 2.24 -16.39 -0.16
N ILE A 163 3.00 -17.37 -0.64
CA ILE A 163 4.46 -17.30 -0.56
C ILE A 163 4.95 -16.24 -1.56
N GLN A 164 5.69 -15.26 -1.10
CA GLN A 164 6.20 -14.11 -1.87
C GLN A 164 6.82 -14.49 -3.23
N SER A 165 7.41 -15.68 -3.34
CA SER A 165 8.02 -16.16 -4.56
C SER A 165 7.04 -16.55 -5.67
N PHE A 166 5.74 -16.57 -5.39
CA PHE A 166 4.71 -16.97 -6.37
C PHE A 166 3.86 -15.80 -6.86
N VAL A 167 3.99 -14.61 -6.26
CA VAL A 167 3.24 -13.43 -6.70
C VAL A 167 4.10 -12.58 -7.60
N SER A 168 3.56 -12.19 -8.75
CA SER A 168 4.17 -11.19 -9.63
C SER A 168 3.39 -9.88 -9.54
N GLU A 169 4.12 -8.80 -9.75
CA GLU A 169 3.58 -7.46 -9.88
C GLU A 169 2.62 -7.32 -11.05
N PRO A 170 1.74 -6.33 -11.04
CA PRO A 170 0.95 -5.94 -12.19
C PRO A 170 1.83 -5.61 -13.40
N THR A 171 1.31 -5.88 -14.60
CA THR A 171 2.06 -5.65 -15.86
C THR A 171 2.56 -4.22 -15.98
N GLY A 172 3.85 -4.05 -16.20
CA GLY A 172 4.51 -2.75 -16.36
C GLY A 172 4.95 -2.09 -15.04
N TYR A 173 4.57 -2.66 -13.90
CA TYR A 173 5.02 -2.22 -12.59
C TYR A 173 6.29 -2.94 -12.16
N THR A 174 7.00 -2.35 -11.20
CA THR A 174 8.17 -2.96 -10.54
C THR A 174 7.75 -3.43 -9.16
N PHE A 175 8.07 -4.67 -8.82
CA PHE A 175 7.81 -5.22 -7.49
C PHE A 175 8.61 -4.46 -6.42
N ALA A 176 7.97 -4.06 -5.34
CA ALA A 176 8.63 -3.34 -4.25
C ALA A 176 8.91 -4.23 -3.04
N ALA A 177 7.88 -4.85 -2.50
CA ALA A 177 7.97 -5.77 -1.36
C ALA A 177 6.71 -6.61 -1.24
N ALA A 178 6.82 -7.74 -0.53
CA ALA A 178 5.68 -8.48 -0.02
C ALA A 178 6.02 -9.17 1.30
N SER A 179 4.98 -9.53 2.03
CA SER A 179 5.07 -10.37 3.23
C SER A 179 3.85 -11.25 3.34
N SER A 180 4.03 -12.47 3.86
CA SER A 180 2.94 -13.42 4.06
C SER A 180 2.98 -14.01 5.46
N GLY A 181 1.83 -14.10 6.08
CA GLY A 181 1.58 -14.82 7.33
C GLY A 181 0.86 -16.15 7.09
N SER A 182 0.20 -16.68 8.13
CA SER A 182 -0.56 -17.94 8.03
C SER A 182 -1.84 -17.80 7.20
N ASN A 183 -2.53 -16.65 7.28
CA ASN A 183 -3.79 -16.38 6.59
C ASN A 183 -3.85 -14.95 6.04
N SER A 184 -2.72 -14.30 5.87
CA SER A 184 -2.68 -12.91 5.43
C SER A 184 -1.46 -12.64 4.58
N SER A 185 -1.64 -11.87 3.54
CA SER A 185 -0.54 -11.39 2.69
C SER A 185 -0.71 -9.93 2.36
N VAL A 186 0.40 -9.21 2.34
CA VAL A 186 0.48 -7.83 1.85
C VAL A 186 1.59 -7.73 0.82
N MET A 187 1.31 -7.01 -0.27
CA MET A 187 2.23 -6.88 -1.40
C MET A 187 2.18 -5.46 -1.97
N SER A 188 3.23 -5.06 -2.66
CA SER A 188 3.31 -3.74 -3.26
C SER A 188 4.12 -3.75 -4.55
N ALA A 189 3.73 -2.85 -5.45
CA ALA A 189 4.45 -2.55 -6.66
C ALA A 189 4.37 -1.04 -6.96
N TYR A 190 5.27 -0.54 -7.79
CA TYR A 190 5.30 0.85 -8.18
C TYR A 190 5.61 1.03 -9.67
N LEU A 191 5.20 2.16 -10.22
CA LEU A 191 5.50 2.58 -11.58
C LEU A 191 5.91 4.05 -11.57
N LYS A 192 7.10 4.36 -12.10
CA LYS A 192 7.51 5.73 -12.36
C LYS A 192 6.81 6.24 -13.63
N ILE A 193 6.24 7.44 -13.52
CA ILE A 193 5.42 8.03 -14.59
C ILE A 193 6.29 8.88 -15.49
N THR A 194 6.25 8.60 -16.80
CA THR A 194 6.99 9.29 -17.83
C THR A 194 6.11 10.17 -18.74
N SER A 195 4.80 10.10 -18.58
CA SER A 195 3.84 10.95 -19.29
C SER A 195 2.57 11.11 -18.48
N ASP A 196 1.88 12.24 -18.62
CA ASP A 196 0.60 12.47 -17.96
C ASP A 196 -0.45 11.48 -18.48
N GLY A 197 -1.28 10.95 -17.57
CA GLY A 197 -2.29 9.99 -17.97
C GLY A 197 -3.07 9.33 -16.82
N SER A 198 -3.89 8.37 -17.21
CA SER A 198 -4.57 7.45 -16.29
C SER A 198 -3.82 6.12 -16.27
N TYR A 199 -3.51 5.65 -15.08
CA TYR A 199 -2.74 4.45 -14.83
C TYR A 199 -3.59 3.44 -14.06
N ASP A 200 -3.81 2.28 -14.68
CA ASP A 200 -4.51 1.15 -14.13
C ASP A 200 -3.47 0.04 -13.86
N PRO A 201 -3.19 -0.27 -12.59
CA PRO A 201 -2.22 -1.32 -12.29
C PRO A 201 -2.64 -2.70 -12.82
N GLY A 202 -3.94 -2.97 -12.79
CA GLY A 202 -4.44 -4.32 -12.93
C GLY A 202 -4.08 -5.20 -11.73
N PRO A 203 -4.46 -6.49 -11.73
CA PRO A 203 -4.25 -7.38 -10.60
C PRO A 203 -2.79 -7.80 -10.44
N PHE A 204 -2.40 -8.10 -9.20
CA PHE A 204 -1.25 -8.96 -8.96
C PHE A 204 -1.50 -10.35 -9.55
N THR A 205 -0.47 -11.04 -10.02
CA THR A 205 -0.59 -12.28 -10.81
C THR A 205 0.19 -13.45 -10.24
N ASN A 206 0.19 -14.58 -10.95
CA ASN A 206 0.89 -15.83 -10.62
C ASN A 206 0.41 -16.55 -9.35
N HIS A 207 -0.73 -16.16 -8.79
CA HIS A 207 -1.43 -16.92 -7.77
C HIS A 207 -2.93 -16.97 -8.10
N THR A 208 -3.58 -18.06 -7.74
CA THR A 208 -5.03 -18.21 -7.89
C THR A 208 -5.64 -18.40 -6.52
N THR A 209 -6.54 -17.54 -6.16
CA THR A 209 -7.24 -17.59 -4.89
C THR A 209 -8.74 -17.37 -5.08
N THR A 210 -9.53 -17.89 -4.17
CA THR A 210 -10.96 -17.61 -4.02
C THR A 210 -11.24 -16.77 -2.78
N GLN A 211 -10.19 -16.26 -2.14
CA GLN A 211 -10.30 -15.47 -0.92
C GLN A 211 -10.54 -13.98 -1.25
N PRO A 212 -11.12 -13.24 -0.31
CA PRO A 212 -11.27 -11.79 -0.44
C PRO A 212 -9.94 -11.06 -0.51
N SER A 213 -9.94 -9.95 -1.21
CA SER A 213 -8.77 -9.09 -1.31
C SER A 213 -9.13 -7.61 -1.43
N VAL A 214 -8.18 -6.74 -1.14
CA VAL A 214 -8.30 -5.30 -1.31
C VAL A 214 -7.11 -4.78 -2.09
N GLY A 215 -7.38 -4.01 -3.15
CA GLY A 215 -6.38 -3.26 -3.90
C GLY A 215 -6.46 -1.77 -3.58
N VAL A 216 -5.33 -1.13 -3.34
CA VAL A 216 -5.23 0.32 -3.08
C VAL A 216 -4.21 0.91 -4.04
N THR A 217 -4.57 2.01 -4.71
CA THR A 217 -3.64 2.74 -5.57
C THR A 217 -3.60 4.21 -5.17
N PHE A 218 -2.42 4.78 -5.11
CA PHE A 218 -2.20 6.20 -4.83
C PHE A 218 -0.98 6.74 -5.57
N VAL A 219 -0.85 8.06 -5.58
CA VAL A 219 0.23 8.78 -6.27
C VAL A 219 1.16 9.42 -5.24
N ILE A 220 2.46 9.34 -5.51
CA ILE A 220 3.52 10.09 -4.82
C ILE A 220 4.07 11.12 -5.82
N TYR A 221 4.26 12.37 -5.37
CA TYR A 221 4.75 13.50 -6.17
C TYR A 221 5.75 14.36 -5.39
#